data_30bc07f634ea174922f4a8d1a3b1f3b7
#
_entry.id   30bc07f634ea174922f4a8d1a3b1f3b7
#
_cell.length_a   1.000
_cell.length_b   1.000
_cell.length_c   1.000
_cell.angle_alpha   90.00
_cell.angle_beta   90.00
_cell.angle_gamma   90.00
#
_symmetry.space_group_name_H-M   'P 1'
#
loop_
_entity.id
_entity.type
_entity.pdbx_description
1 polymer ?
#
loop_
_entity_poly.entity_id
_entity_poly.type
_entity_poly.pdbx_seq_one_letter_code
_entity_poly.pdbx_strand_id
1 'polypeptide(L)'
;MAHRLAPAAEAGLEDIWYYIAKESQSFEIADRVVDSITDRFFLLANHPHIGRRRDEDLRPGLRSFPVGEYVIIYRVEDDGVLILYVVRGSRDIEALFRP
;
A
#
# COMPACT_ATOMS: atom_id res chain seq x y z
N MET A 1 -15.59 6.83 7.12
CA MET A 1 -14.29 6.26 7.52
C MET A 1 -13.21 6.87 6.67
N ALA A 2 -12.08 7.18 7.26
CA ALA A 2 -11.01 7.90 6.60
C ALA A 2 -9.76 7.04 6.45
N HIS A 3 -8.88 7.45 5.54
CA HIS A 3 -7.54 6.88 5.48
C HIS A 3 -6.51 8.02 5.53
N ARG A 4 -5.35 7.70 6.06
CA ARG A 4 -4.18 8.59 6.09
C ARG A 4 -3.01 7.85 5.48
N LEU A 5 -2.06 8.60 4.93
CA LEU A 5 -0.84 8.04 4.33
C LEU A 5 0.36 8.42 5.18
N ALA A 6 1.13 7.43 5.59
CA ALA A 6 2.45 7.69 6.16
C ALA A 6 3.40 8.19 5.06
N PRO A 7 4.45 8.94 5.40
CA PRO A 7 5.41 9.42 4.40
C PRO A 7 6.00 8.33 3.51
N ALA A 8 6.27 7.16 4.06
CA ALA A 8 6.78 6.03 3.27
C ALA A 8 5.77 5.52 2.25
N ALA A 9 4.47 5.60 2.55
CA ALA A 9 3.43 5.21 1.60
C ALA A 9 3.36 6.20 0.44
N GLU A 10 3.44 7.49 0.73
CA GLU A 10 3.48 8.51 -0.31
C GLU A 10 4.69 8.34 -1.21
N ALA A 11 5.86 8.14 -0.61
CA ALA A 11 7.10 7.89 -1.36
C ALA A 11 6.99 6.64 -2.23
N GLY A 12 6.38 5.59 -1.70
CA GLY A 12 6.15 4.35 -2.44
C GLY A 12 5.28 4.55 -3.68
N LEU A 13 4.21 5.34 -3.56
CA LEU A 13 3.36 5.67 -4.70
C LEU A 13 4.10 6.47 -5.77
N GLU A 14 4.93 7.43 -5.36
CA GLU A 14 5.75 8.21 -6.28
C GLU A 14 6.76 7.32 -7.02
N ASP A 15 7.41 6.42 -6.31
CA ASP A 15 8.37 5.48 -6.89
C ASP A 15 7.70 4.57 -7.91
N ILE A 16 6.51 4.06 -7.59
CA ILE A 16 5.74 3.23 -8.50
C ILE A 16 5.36 4.01 -9.76
N TRP A 17 4.88 5.23 -9.59
CA TRP A 17 4.50 6.08 -10.71
C TRP A 17 5.68 6.31 -11.65
N TYR A 18 6.83 6.69 -11.09
CA TYR A 18 8.05 6.94 -11.88
C TYR A 18 8.50 5.69 -12.63
N TYR A 19 8.51 4.56 -11.94
CA TYR A 19 8.92 3.30 -12.55
C TYR A 19 8.02 2.95 -13.73
N ILE A 20 6.71 3.02 -13.55
CA ILE A 20 5.75 2.68 -14.60
C ILE A 20 5.81 3.70 -15.74
N ALA A 21 5.91 4.98 -15.44
CA ALA A 21 6.01 6.01 -16.47
C ALA A 21 7.25 5.81 -17.34
N LYS A 22 8.37 5.47 -16.71
CA LYS A 22 9.63 5.23 -17.42
C LYS A 22 9.56 3.96 -18.27
N GLU A 23 9.08 2.86 -17.70
CA GLU A 23 9.04 1.58 -18.39
C GLU A 23 8.02 1.55 -19.52
N SER A 24 6.84 2.14 -19.32
CA SER A 24 5.77 2.17 -20.30
C SER A 24 5.87 3.36 -21.26
N GLN A 25 6.66 4.38 -20.90
CA GLN A 25 6.75 5.65 -21.62
C GLN A 25 5.37 6.31 -21.74
N SER A 26 4.51 6.13 -20.72
CA SER A 26 3.16 6.63 -20.72
C SER A 26 2.77 7.12 -19.33
N PHE A 27 2.47 8.40 -19.21
CA PHE A 27 1.93 8.97 -17.97
C PHE A 27 0.53 8.44 -17.68
N GLU A 28 -0.27 8.18 -18.73
CA GLU A 28 -1.61 7.62 -18.55
C GLU A 28 -1.59 6.24 -17.89
N ILE A 29 -0.66 5.39 -18.31
CA ILE A 29 -0.52 4.07 -17.71
C ILE A 29 -0.07 4.18 -16.25
N ALA A 30 0.90 5.06 -15.97
CA ALA A 30 1.37 5.29 -14.61
C ALA A 30 0.23 5.80 -13.73
N ASP A 31 -0.55 6.78 -14.20
CA ASP A 31 -1.71 7.30 -13.47
C ASP A 31 -2.74 6.20 -13.19
N ARG A 32 -3.01 5.36 -14.17
CA ARG A 32 -4.01 4.28 -14.03
C ARG A 32 -3.58 3.26 -12.98
N VAL A 33 -2.30 2.92 -12.96
CA VAL A 33 -1.76 1.97 -11.96
C VAL A 33 -1.88 2.57 -10.56
N VAL A 34 -1.43 3.81 -10.38
CA VAL A 34 -1.50 4.48 -9.07
C VAL A 34 -2.94 4.66 -8.64
N ASP A 35 -3.84 5.04 -9.55
CA ASP A 35 -5.27 5.18 -9.22
C ASP A 35 -5.88 3.86 -8.76
N SER A 36 -5.51 2.74 -9.37
CA SER A 36 -6.01 1.43 -8.94
C SER A 36 -5.57 1.08 -7.52
N ILE A 37 -4.40 1.53 -7.11
CA ILE A 37 -3.90 1.35 -5.75
C ILE A 37 -4.64 2.28 -4.78
N THR A 38 -4.71 3.56 -5.10
CA THR A 38 -5.34 4.55 -4.21
C THR A 38 -6.84 4.32 -4.04
N ASP A 39 -7.52 3.78 -5.05
CA ASP A 39 -8.93 3.39 -4.93
C ASP A 39 -9.12 2.35 -3.83
N ARG A 40 -8.14 1.48 -3.60
CA ARG A 40 -8.21 0.48 -2.55
C ARG A 40 -8.11 1.09 -1.15
N PHE A 41 -7.53 2.28 -1.02
CA PHE A 41 -7.48 2.95 0.29
C PHE A 41 -8.90 3.25 0.80
N PHE A 42 -9.80 3.66 -0.08
CA PHE A 42 -11.21 3.89 0.28
C PHE A 42 -11.90 2.59 0.67
N LEU A 43 -11.62 1.52 -0.06
CA LEU A 43 -12.14 0.20 0.27
C LEU A 43 -11.68 -0.23 1.67
N LEU A 44 -10.38 -0.08 1.96
CA LEU A 44 -9.81 -0.45 3.26
C LEU A 44 -10.36 0.44 4.38
N ALA A 45 -10.58 1.72 4.12
CA ALA A 45 -11.18 2.63 5.12
C ALA A 45 -12.59 2.19 5.49
N ASN A 46 -13.37 1.69 4.52
CA ASN A 46 -14.73 1.23 4.75
C ASN A 46 -14.81 -0.21 5.27
N HIS A 47 -13.80 -1.02 5.00
CA HIS A 47 -13.72 -2.43 5.41
C HIS A 47 -12.34 -2.74 5.97
N PRO A 48 -12.00 -2.18 7.16
CA PRO A 48 -10.61 -2.21 7.64
C PRO A 48 -10.04 -3.60 7.89
N HIS A 49 -10.90 -4.58 8.13
CA HIS A 49 -10.45 -5.93 8.50
C HIS A 49 -10.35 -6.90 7.33
N ILE A 50 -10.53 -6.43 6.07
CA ILE A 50 -10.46 -7.34 4.92
C ILE A 50 -9.03 -7.75 4.55
N GLY A 51 -8.04 -6.95 4.94
CA GLY A 51 -6.64 -7.30 4.67
C GLY A 51 -6.18 -8.48 5.52
N ARG A 52 -5.18 -9.20 5.02
CA ARG A 52 -4.59 -10.34 5.73
C ARG A 52 -3.82 -9.85 6.95
N ARG A 53 -4.03 -10.49 8.08
CA ARG A 53 -3.25 -10.19 9.30
C ARG A 53 -1.80 -10.60 9.13
N ARG A 54 -0.91 -9.71 9.56
CA ARG A 54 0.54 -9.90 9.46
C ARG A 54 1.22 -9.77 10.83
N ASP A 55 0.51 -10.19 11.89
CA ASP A 55 1.01 -10.03 13.27
C ASP A 55 2.31 -10.80 13.50
N GLU A 56 2.41 -11.98 12.93
CA GLU A 56 3.54 -12.88 13.21
C GLU A 56 4.75 -12.62 12.33
N ASP A 57 4.53 -12.29 11.04
CA ASP A 57 5.63 -12.15 10.10
C ASP A 57 6.11 -10.69 9.95
N LEU A 58 5.28 -9.72 10.28
CA LEU A 58 5.69 -8.31 10.24
C LEU A 58 5.65 -7.71 11.63
N ARG A 59 4.50 -7.22 12.07
CA ARG A 59 4.33 -6.65 13.41
C ARG A 59 2.87 -6.79 13.84
N PRO A 60 2.62 -6.85 15.17
CA PRO A 60 1.24 -6.88 15.67
C PRO A 60 0.43 -5.69 15.19
N GLY A 61 -0.79 -5.96 14.77
CA GLY A 61 -1.72 -4.95 14.29
C GLY A 61 -1.59 -4.59 12.83
N LEU A 62 -0.59 -5.11 12.11
CA LEU A 62 -0.44 -4.84 10.69
C LEU A 62 -1.26 -5.79 9.84
N ARG A 63 -1.74 -5.27 8.71
CA ARG A 63 -2.45 -6.02 7.69
C ARG A 63 -1.87 -5.72 6.32
N SER A 64 -2.07 -6.62 5.38
CA SER A 64 -1.66 -6.41 3.99
C SER A 64 -2.80 -6.70 3.04
N PHE A 65 -2.81 -5.99 1.92
CA PHE A 65 -3.82 -6.16 0.89
C PHE A 65 -3.17 -6.06 -0.49
N PRO A 66 -3.30 -7.09 -1.34
CA PRO A 66 -2.64 -7.07 -2.65
C PRO A 66 -3.46 -6.29 -3.68
N VAL A 67 -2.77 -5.56 -4.55
CA VAL A 67 -3.35 -4.88 -5.70
C VAL A 67 -2.44 -5.15 -6.89
N GLY A 68 -2.80 -6.12 -7.73
CA GLY A 68 -1.95 -6.56 -8.83
C GLY A 68 -0.58 -7.02 -8.31
N GLU A 69 0.48 -6.41 -8.81
CA GLU A 69 1.85 -6.73 -8.39
C GLU A 69 2.29 -6.03 -7.11
N TYR A 70 1.43 -5.20 -6.54
CA TYR A 70 1.77 -4.36 -5.38
C TYR A 70 1.05 -4.84 -4.13
N VAL A 71 1.59 -4.45 -2.98
CA VAL A 71 1.01 -4.78 -1.68
C VAL A 71 0.90 -3.50 -0.87
N ILE A 72 -0.29 -3.28 -0.31
CA ILE A 72 -0.56 -2.21 0.64
C ILE A 72 -0.38 -2.79 2.04
N ILE A 73 0.44 -2.15 2.87
CA ILE A 73 0.60 -2.53 4.28
C ILE A 73 0.00 -1.41 5.11
N TYR A 74 -0.93 -1.75 5.99
CA TYR A 74 -1.69 -0.77 6.73
C TYR A 74 -2.01 -1.23 8.15
N ARG A 75 -2.48 -0.29 8.94
CA ARG A 75 -2.93 -0.51 10.31
C ARG A 75 -4.32 0.07 10.49
N VAL A 76 -5.18 -0.66 11.21
CA VAL A 76 -6.52 -0.16 11.58
C VAL A 76 -6.37 0.86 12.70
N GLU A 77 -7.06 1.98 12.57
CA GLU A 77 -7.13 3.03 13.58
C GLU A 77 -8.60 3.27 13.99
N ASP A 78 -8.82 4.09 15.01
CA ASP A 78 -10.16 4.30 15.57
C ASP A 78 -11.18 4.80 14.53
N ASP A 79 -10.72 5.66 13.60
CA ASP A 79 -11.61 6.29 12.63
C ASP A 79 -11.29 5.89 11.17
N GLY A 80 -10.52 4.83 10.98
CA GLY A 80 -10.16 4.38 9.64
C GLY A 80 -8.90 3.55 9.61
N VAL A 81 -8.05 3.84 8.63
CA VAL A 81 -6.79 3.11 8.45
C VAL A 81 -5.62 4.07 8.21
N LEU A 82 -4.43 3.64 8.61
CA LEU A 82 -3.18 4.31 8.27
C LEU A 82 -2.43 3.42 7.28
N ILE A 83 -2.21 3.94 6.08
CA ILE A 83 -1.43 3.26 5.05
C ILE A 83 0.04 3.51 5.33
N LEU A 84 0.78 2.45 5.65
CA LEU A 84 2.17 2.55 6.07
C LEU A 84 3.14 2.41 4.90
N TYR A 85 2.89 1.45 4.02
CA TYR A 85 3.75 1.17 2.87
C TYR A 85 2.92 0.75 1.67
N VAL A 86 3.40 1.10 0.49
CA VAL A 86 2.94 0.54 -0.77
C VAL A 86 4.19 0.09 -1.52
N VAL A 87 4.34 -1.21 -1.72
CA VAL A 87 5.55 -1.80 -2.27
C VAL A 87 5.21 -2.89 -3.28
N ARG A 88 6.21 -3.29 -4.06
CA ARG A 88 6.05 -4.46 -4.93
C ARG A 88 5.96 -5.72 -4.07
N GLY A 89 5.05 -6.63 -4.45
CA GLY A 89 4.87 -7.88 -3.72
C GLY A 89 6.07 -8.81 -3.78
N SER A 90 6.95 -8.64 -4.78
CA SER A 90 8.18 -9.41 -4.91
C SER A 90 9.29 -8.94 -3.97
N ARG A 91 9.14 -7.76 -3.37
CA ARG A 91 10.12 -7.23 -2.43
C ARG A 91 10.10 -8.04 -1.13
N ASP A 92 11.25 -8.11 -0.45
CA ASP A 92 11.32 -8.67 0.90
C ASP A 92 10.64 -7.70 1.87
N ILE A 93 9.34 -7.89 2.06
CA ILE A 93 8.52 -7.02 2.90
C ILE A 93 8.95 -7.10 4.36
N GLU A 94 9.35 -8.28 4.81
CA GLU A 94 9.80 -8.46 6.20
C GLU A 94 11.00 -7.58 6.53
N ALA A 95 11.87 -7.34 5.55
CA ALA A 95 13.05 -6.50 5.73
C ALA A 95 12.70 -5.05 6.09
N LEU A 96 11.51 -4.56 5.70
CA LEU A 96 11.05 -3.22 6.05
C LEU A 96 10.84 -3.05 7.56
N PHE A 97 10.64 -4.15 8.27
CA PHE A 97 10.30 -4.14 9.69
C PHE A 97 11.39 -4.74 10.58
N ARG A 98 12.51 -5.11 10.01
CA ARG A 98 13.66 -5.58 10.81
C ARG A 98 14.39 -4.39 11.44
N PRO A 99 14.84 -4.56 12.70
CA PRO A 99 15.66 -3.52 13.33
C PRO A 99 17.01 -3.32 12.64
#